data_aca051529075982d91b8d9a8f809d40d
#
_entry.id   aca051529075982d91b8d9a8f809d40d
#
_cell.length_a   1.000
_cell.length_b   1.000
_cell.length_c   1.000
_cell.angle_alpha   90.00
_cell.angle_beta   90.00
_cell.angle_gamma   90.00
#
_symmetry.space_group_name_H-M   'P 1'
#
loop_
_entity.id
_entity.type
_entity.pdbx_description
1 polymer ?
#
loop_
_entity_poly.entity_id
_entity_poly.type
_entity_poly.pdbx_seq_one_letter_code
_entity_poly.pdbx_strand_id
1 'polypeptide(L)'
;MIDLDPGYRTAEEGELKLLREDVMKEVLEAAYARKGEKFLSLVECYATGKTDDEIRDMIYKLYDASMSHPFPEEWIEECLEVDQVDSLEDLPDTPWMKLIWDAADESIVQVRELLSRAAAICREESGPYFYEAALDDDILLLRAAETAVKERDYNGFSELLKNHKYARLSTKKDLSVDEEKKIQVKDLRDSAKGLWNELTEKYFNQTEELILEYLQYCRRPMEGLAEVTLQYKDAFADRKREQNILDFTDMEHFALDILMHKEGDTITPS
;
A
#
# COMPACT_ATOMS: atom_id res chain seq x y z
N MET A 1 -2.92 -23.20 -29.79
CA MET A 1 -1.66 -23.67 -30.44
C MET A 1 -0.72 -22.48 -30.36
N ILE A 2 0.41 -22.61 -29.67
CA ILE A 2 1.39 -21.53 -29.52
C ILE A 2 2.10 -21.35 -30.85
N ASP A 3 2.06 -20.14 -31.41
CA ASP A 3 2.70 -19.80 -32.70
C ASP A 3 4.18 -19.45 -32.46
N LEU A 4 5.00 -20.47 -32.14
CA LEU A 4 6.43 -20.34 -31.91
C LEU A 4 7.21 -20.84 -33.12
N ASP A 5 8.15 -20.03 -33.62
CA ASP A 5 9.13 -20.47 -34.64
C ASP A 5 10.02 -21.57 -34.01
N PRO A 6 10.21 -22.71 -34.67
CA PRO A 6 11.09 -23.79 -34.20
C PRO A 6 12.56 -23.38 -33.99
N GLY A 7 12.97 -22.23 -34.54
CA GLY A 7 14.32 -21.69 -34.43
C GLY A 7 14.54 -20.72 -33.26
N TYR A 8 13.59 -20.58 -32.32
CA TYR A 8 13.76 -19.69 -31.18
C TYR A 8 14.90 -20.16 -30.26
N ARG A 9 15.50 -19.21 -29.56
CA ARG A 9 16.51 -19.44 -28.52
C ARG A 9 16.22 -18.64 -27.27
N THR A 10 16.74 -19.08 -26.16
CA THR A 10 16.73 -18.28 -24.95
C THR A 10 17.70 -17.10 -25.08
N ALA A 11 17.24 -15.91 -24.80
CA ALA A 11 18.07 -14.70 -24.84
C ALA A 11 19.07 -14.65 -23.68
N GLU A 12 20.23 -14.05 -23.91
CA GLU A 12 21.19 -13.76 -22.86
C GLU A 12 20.73 -12.52 -22.07
N GLU A 13 21.06 -12.46 -20.78
CA GLU A 13 20.64 -11.36 -19.89
C GLU A 13 21.10 -9.98 -20.40
N GLY A 14 22.33 -9.89 -20.90
CA GLY A 14 22.86 -8.65 -21.48
C GLY A 14 22.12 -8.20 -22.73
N GLU A 15 21.73 -9.14 -23.58
CA GLU A 15 20.94 -8.90 -24.79
C GLU A 15 19.53 -8.40 -24.43
N LEU A 16 18.87 -9.07 -23.50
CA LEU A 16 17.55 -8.63 -23.01
C LEU A 16 17.56 -7.22 -22.42
N LYS A 17 18.61 -6.90 -21.66
CA LYS A 17 18.74 -5.56 -21.09
C LYS A 17 18.83 -4.48 -22.16
N LEU A 18 19.65 -4.67 -23.18
CA LEU A 18 19.77 -3.72 -24.30
C LEU A 18 18.44 -3.61 -25.06
N LEU A 19 17.81 -4.75 -25.32
CA LEU A 19 16.52 -4.78 -26.00
C LEU A 19 15.42 -4.03 -25.22
N ARG A 20 15.37 -4.22 -23.90
CA ARG A 20 14.45 -3.49 -23.02
C ARG A 20 14.65 -1.98 -23.10
N GLU A 21 15.92 -1.53 -23.10
CA GLU A 21 16.27 -0.10 -23.20
C GLU A 21 15.87 0.50 -24.56
N ASP A 22 16.14 -0.21 -25.66
CA ASP A 22 15.79 0.24 -27.01
C ASP A 22 14.29 0.34 -27.20
N VAL A 23 13.52 -0.71 -26.80
CA VAL A 23 12.06 -0.72 -26.89
C VAL A 23 11.45 0.38 -26.01
N MET A 24 11.96 0.55 -24.78
CA MET A 24 11.47 1.61 -23.88
C MET A 24 11.62 2.99 -24.52
N LYS A 25 12.77 3.25 -25.13
CA LYS A 25 13.00 4.52 -25.82
C LYS A 25 12.02 4.75 -26.95
N GLU A 26 11.78 3.75 -27.80
CA GLU A 26 10.84 3.83 -28.93
C GLU A 26 9.40 4.06 -28.44
N VAL A 27 8.98 3.36 -27.39
CA VAL A 27 7.64 3.50 -26.81
C VAL A 27 7.43 4.90 -26.22
N LEU A 28 8.40 5.42 -25.48
CA LEU A 28 8.31 6.78 -24.92
C LEU A 28 8.32 7.84 -26.02
N GLU A 29 9.19 7.72 -27.04
CA GLU A 29 9.19 8.63 -28.19
C GLU A 29 7.83 8.66 -28.91
N ALA A 30 7.20 7.47 -29.09
CA ALA A 30 5.88 7.35 -29.67
C ALA A 30 4.78 7.94 -28.77
N ALA A 31 4.86 7.76 -27.46
CA ALA A 31 3.93 8.35 -26.50
C ALA A 31 3.99 9.88 -26.50
N TYR A 32 5.19 10.45 -26.50
CA TYR A 32 5.38 11.90 -26.66
C TYR A 32 4.87 12.45 -27.99
N ALA A 33 5.08 11.70 -29.09
CA ALA A 33 4.59 12.12 -30.41
C ALA A 33 3.05 12.13 -30.48
N ARG A 34 2.38 11.19 -29.81
CA ARG A 34 0.91 11.11 -29.75
C ARG A 34 0.28 12.19 -28.88
N LYS A 35 0.99 12.68 -27.88
CA LYS A 35 0.53 13.72 -26.94
C LYS A 35 -0.80 13.37 -26.28
N GLY A 36 -1.00 12.12 -25.89
CA GLY A 36 -2.20 11.67 -25.19
C GLY A 36 -2.33 12.39 -23.84
N GLU A 37 -3.53 12.85 -23.48
CA GLU A 37 -3.76 13.61 -22.25
C GLU A 37 -3.33 12.84 -20.99
N LYS A 38 -3.60 11.53 -20.92
CA LYS A 38 -3.23 10.67 -19.79
C LYS A 38 -1.71 10.55 -19.64
N PHE A 39 -1.00 10.33 -20.76
CA PHE A 39 0.46 10.27 -20.75
C PHE A 39 1.08 11.60 -20.36
N LEU A 40 0.57 12.72 -20.87
CA LEU A 40 1.07 14.04 -20.47
C LEU A 40 0.81 14.32 -18.99
N SER A 41 -0.33 13.90 -18.46
CA SER A 41 -0.62 13.99 -17.02
C SER A 41 0.37 13.16 -16.17
N LEU A 42 0.74 11.96 -16.63
CA LEU A 42 1.79 11.14 -16.00
C LEU A 42 3.14 11.89 -15.98
N VAL A 43 3.52 12.48 -17.11
CA VAL A 43 4.77 13.25 -17.24
C VAL A 43 4.77 14.45 -16.32
N GLU A 44 3.68 15.23 -16.27
CA GLU A 44 3.54 16.40 -15.42
C GLU A 44 3.63 16.08 -13.93
N CYS A 45 3.09 14.94 -13.53
CA CYS A 45 3.09 14.52 -12.12
C CYS A 45 4.44 13.92 -11.68
N TYR A 46 5.09 13.13 -12.53
CA TYR A 46 6.21 12.28 -12.10
C TYR A 46 7.54 12.57 -12.79
N ALA A 47 7.57 13.22 -13.96
CA ALA A 47 8.83 13.67 -14.57
C ALA A 47 9.18 15.08 -14.10
N THR A 48 9.41 15.25 -12.81
CA THR A 48 9.74 16.55 -12.21
C THR A 48 11.16 17.04 -12.54
N GLY A 49 11.99 16.15 -13.09
CA GLY A 49 13.38 16.39 -13.48
C GLY A 49 13.54 16.82 -14.94
N LYS A 50 14.78 16.66 -15.44
CA LYS A 50 15.13 16.91 -16.85
C LYS A 50 15.13 15.62 -17.70
N THR A 51 14.87 14.47 -17.08
CA THR A 51 14.92 13.15 -17.69
C THR A 51 13.64 12.38 -17.40
N ASP A 52 13.36 11.36 -18.21
CA ASP A 52 12.21 10.49 -18.05
C ASP A 52 12.54 9.23 -17.21
N ASP A 53 13.64 9.26 -16.47
CA ASP A 53 14.14 8.08 -15.75
C ASP A 53 13.11 7.57 -14.72
N GLU A 54 12.40 8.48 -14.03
CA GLU A 54 11.37 8.12 -13.06
C GLU A 54 10.19 7.40 -13.73
N ILE A 55 9.75 7.89 -14.90
CA ILE A 55 8.65 7.25 -15.67
C ILE A 55 9.10 5.89 -16.20
N ARG A 56 10.32 5.78 -16.70
CA ARG A 56 10.89 4.51 -17.17
C ARG A 56 10.94 3.47 -16.06
N ASP A 57 11.38 3.88 -14.88
CA ASP A 57 11.43 3.02 -13.71
C ASP A 57 10.02 2.57 -13.26
N MET A 58 9.03 3.45 -13.32
CA MET A 58 7.64 3.10 -13.02
C MET A 58 7.09 2.08 -14.03
N ILE A 59 7.32 2.31 -15.33
CA ILE A 59 6.90 1.37 -16.39
C ILE A 59 7.54 0.00 -16.19
N TYR A 60 8.86 -0.06 -15.93
CA TYR A 60 9.54 -1.33 -15.69
C TYR A 60 8.99 -2.06 -14.46
N LYS A 61 8.78 -1.34 -13.34
CA LYS A 61 8.22 -1.93 -12.12
C LYS A 61 6.82 -2.47 -12.33
N LEU A 62 5.96 -1.71 -13.03
CA LEU A 62 4.60 -2.15 -13.31
C LEU A 62 4.58 -3.33 -14.28
N TYR A 63 5.41 -3.31 -15.32
CA TYR A 63 5.61 -4.42 -16.25
C TYR A 63 6.07 -5.67 -15.51
N ASP A 64 7.17 -5.58 -14.74
CA ASP A 64 7.73 -6.74 -14.03
C ASP A 64 6.73 -7.30 -12.99
N ALA A 65 5.95 -6.44 -12.33
CA ALA A 65 4.88 -6.85 -11.43
C ALA A 65 3.74 -7.54 -12.18
N SER A 66 3.27 -6.96 -13.28
CA SER A 66 2.17 -7.54 -14.07
C SER A 66 2.54 -8.90 -14.64
N MET A 67 3.76 -9.07 -15.11
CA MET A 67 4.27 -10.32 -15.68
C MET A 67 4.44 -11.45 -14.65
N SER A 68 4.33 -11.17 -13.35
CA SER A 68 4.25 -12.20 -12.30
C SER A 68 2.81 -12.74 -12.09
N HIS A 69 1.83 -12.18 -12.81
CA HIS A 69 0.43 -12.63 -12.80
C HIS A 69 0.08 -13.41 -14.07
N PRO A 70 -0.81 -14.42 -13.98
CA PRO A 70 -1.19 -15.23 -15.16
C PRO A 70 -1.81 -14.42 -16.29
N PHE A 71 -2.50 -13.33 -15.98
CA PHE A 71 -3.19 -12.44 -16.93
C PHE A 71 -2.75 -10.98 -16.68
N PRO A 72 -1.60 -10.55 -17.23
CA PRO A 72 -0.99 -9.25 -16.94
C PRO A 72 -1.88 -8.05 -17.25
N GLU A 73 -2.60 -8.07 -18.37
CA GLU A 73 -3.49 -7.00 -18.78
C GLU A 73 -4.65 -6.82 -17.80
N GLU A 74 -5.33 -7.91 -17.50
CA GLU A 74 -6.47 -7.91 -16.57
C GLU A 74 -6.04 -7.46 -15.17
N TRP A 75 -4.87 -7.94 -14.70
CA TRP A 75 -4.35 -7.51 -13.41
C TRP A 75 -4.08 -6.00 -13.35
N ILE A 76 -3.56 -5.40 -14.44
CA ILE A 76 -3.37 -3.94 -14.52
C ILE A 76 -4.74 -3.23 -14.50
N GLU A 77 -5.74 -3.75 -15.23
CA GLU A 77 -7.10 -3.20 -15.25
C GLU A 77 -7.75 -3.29 -13.86
N GLU A 78 -7.68 -4.44 -13.19
CA GLU A 78 -8.15 -4.62 -11.81
C GLU A 78 -7.48 -3.63 -10.83
N CYS A 79 -6.17 -3.40 -10.96
CA CYS A 79 -5.47 -2.41 -10.14
C CYS A 79 -6.01 -0.98 -10.35
N LEU A 80 -6.36 -0.62 -11.59
CA LEU A 80 -6.96 0.69 -11.87
C LEU A 80 -8.38 0.82 -11.30
N GLU A 81 -9.18 -0.26 -11.34
CA GLU A 81 -10.55 -0.26 -10.82
C GLU A 81 -10.59 -0.04 -9.30
N VAL A 82 -9.64 -0.62 -8.56
CA VAL A 82 -9.57 -0.48 -7.10
C VAL A 82 -9.42 0.98 -6.64
N ASP A 83 -8.78 1.81 -7.46
CA ASP A 83 -8.55 3.22 -7.16
C ASP A 83 -9.62 4.15 -7.77
N GLN A 84 -10.64 3.60 -8.45
CA GLN A 84 -11.75 4.37 -9.00
C GLN A 84 -12.81 4.66 -7.93
N VAL A 85 -12.50 5.65 -7.09
CA VAL A 85 -13.41 6.15 -6.05
C VAL A 85 -13.95 7.50 -6.49
N ASP A 86 -15.28 7.58 -6.68
CA ASP A 86 -15.94 8.79 -7.18
C ASP A 86 -16.51 9.68 -6.06
N SER A 87 -16.84 9.08 -4.92
CA SER A 87 -17.45 9.78 -3.78
C SER A 87 -16.91 9.27 -2.44
N LEU A 88 -17.17 10.04 -1.37
CA LEU A 88 -16.85 9.61 -0.01
C LEU A 88 -17.61 8.34 0.41
N GLU A 89 -18.78 8.10 -0.19
CA GLU A 89 -19.60 6.93 0.11
C GLU A 89 -18.96 5.63 -0.40
N ASP A 90 -18.09 5.73 -1.42
CA ASP A 90 -17.39 4.58 -2.02
C ASP A 90 -16.10 4.20 -1.27
N LEU A 91 -15.49 5.15 -0.54
CA LEU A 91 -14.23 4.93 0.19
C LEU A 91 -14.25 3.73 1.16
N PRO A 92 -15.30 3.53 1.99
CA PRO A 92 -15.32 2.44 2.96
C PRO A 92 -15.28 1.05 2.33
N ASP A 93 -15.75 0.91 1.08
CA ASP A 93 -15.84 -0.37 0.38
C ASP A 93 -14.54 -0.77 -0.31
N THR A 94 -13.56 0.12 -0.38
CA THR A 94 -12.26 -0.17 -1.01
C THR A 94 -11.50 -1.25 -0.23
N PRO A 95 -10.76 -2.15 -0.92
CA PRO A 95 -9.98 -3.20 -0.27
C PRO A 95 -8.91 -2.64 0.69
N TRP A 96 -8.28 -1.52 0.33
CA TRP A 96 -7.24 -0.91 1.15
C TRP A 96 -7.81 -0.20 2.40
N MET A 97 -9.03 0.37 2.35
CA MET A 97 -9.68 0.90 3.54
C MET A 97 -10.01 -0.21 4.55
N LYS A 98 -10.39 -1.39 4.08
CA LYS A 98 -10.59 -2.57 4.94
C LYS A 98 -9.29 -2.95 5.66
N LEU A 99 -8.15 -2.96 4.95
CA LEU A 99 -6.84 -3.22 5.56
C LEU A 99 -6.43 -2.17 6.59
N ILE A 100 -6.77 -0.89 6.36
CA ILE A 100 -6.55 0.18 7.35
C ILE A 100 -7.35 -0.08 8.63
N TRP A 101 -8.62 -0.48 8.48
CA TRP A 101 -9.46 -0.81 9.63
C TRP A 101 -9.01 -2.08 10.36
N ASP A 102 -8.52 -3.09 9.65
CA ASP A 102 -7.93 -4.29 10.27
C ASP A 102 -6.70 -3.92 11.12
N ALA A 103 -5.85 -3.03 10.61
CA ALA A 103 -4.71 -2.51 11.37
C ALA A 103 -5.14 -1.71 12.61
N ALA A 104 -6.23 -0.93 12.52
CA ALA A 104 -6.80 -0.20 13.64
C ALA A 104 -7.38 -1.16 14.70
N ASP A 105 -8.13 -2.17 14.29
CA ASP A 105 -8.69 -3.21 15.17
C ASP A 105 -7.56 -3.94 15.93
N GLU A 106 -6.48 -4.34 15.23
CA GLU A 106 -5.32 -4.97 15.85
C GLU A 106 -4.62 -4.05 16.87
N SER A 107 -4.40 -2.78 16.49
CA SER A 107 -3.78 -1.79 17.37
C SER A 107 -4.60 -1.56 18.64
N ILE A 108 -5.94 -1.52 18.54
CA ILE A 108 -6.84 -1.42 19.70
C ILE A 108 -6.66 -2.58 20.66
N VAL A 109 -6.56 -3.81 20.15
CA VAL A 109 -6.33 -5.00 21.00
C VAL A 109 -5.01 -4.89 21.74
N GLN A 110 -3.94 -4.52 21.04
CA GLN A 110 -2.60 -4.38 21.65
C GLN A 110 -2.56 -3.25 22.69
N VAL A 111 -3.12 -2.08 22.39
CA VAL A 111 -3.21 -0.96 23.34
C VAL A 111 -4.00 -1.34 24.59
N ARG A 112 -5.13 -2.05 24.42
CA ARG A 112 -5.94 -2.54 25.54
C ARG A 112 -5.16 -3.46 26.46
N GLU A 113 -4.37 -4.39 25.92
CA GLU A 113 -3.51 -5.29 26.68
C GLU A 113 -2.44 -4.53 27.45
N LEU A 114 -1.76 -3.57 26.79
CA LEU A 114 -0.71 -2.76 27.42
C LEU A 114 -1.27 -1.92 28.56
N LEU A 115 -2.37 -1.21 28.35
CA LEU A 115 -2.99 -0.37 29.38
C LEU A 115 -3.58 -1.21 30.52
N SER A 116 -4.17 -2.37 30.23
CA SER A 116 -4.69 -3.28 31.26
C SER A 116 -3.56 -3.80 32.16
N ARG A 117 -2.41 -4.18 31.58
CA ARG A 117 -1.23 -4.60 32.33
C ARG A 117 -0.67 -3.47 33.17
N ALA A 118 -0.56 -2.26 32.61
CA ALA A 118 -0.12 -1.07 33.32
C ALA A 118 -1.01 -0.77 34.54
N ALA A 119 -2.34 -0.81 34.35
CA ALA A 119 -3.31 -0.59 35.42
C ALA A 119 -3.25 -1.70 36.50
N ALA A 120 -3.00 -2.95 36.11
CA ALA A 120 -2.83 -4.06 37.07
C ALA A 120 -1.59 -3.82 37.97
N ILE A 121 -0.44 -3.47 37.39
CA ILE A 121 0.78 -3.18 38.13
C ILE A 121 0.57 -2.00 39.13
N CYS A 122 -0.19 -0.97 38.75
CA CYS A 122 -0.48 0.14 39.67
C CYS A 122 -1.23 -0.30 40.94
N ARG A 123 -2.04 -1.37 40.87
CA ARG A 123 -2.86 -1.90 41.97
C ARG A 123 -2.19 -2.98 42.78
N GLU A 124 -1.02 -3.44 42.38
CA GLU A 124 -0.22 -4.40 43.14
C GLU A 124 0.34 -3.81 44.41
N GLU A 125 0.78 -4.65 45.35
CA GLU A 125 1.57 -4.25 46.50
C GLU A 125 2.83 -3.51 46.01
N SER A 126 3.13 -2.34 46.59
CA SER A 126 4.19 -1.44 46.16
C SER A 126 4.04 -0.89 44.70
N GLY A 127 2.88 -1.00 44.08
CA GLY A 127 2.60 -0.43 42.79
C GLY A 127 2.47 1.10 42.78
N PRO A 128 2.71 1.77 41.63
CA PRO A 128 2.62 3.22 41.52
C PRO A 128 1.18 3.71 41.45
N TYR A 129 0.38 3.53 42.46
CA TYR A 129 -1.06 3.87 42.50
C TYR A 129 -1.37 5.29 42.06
N PHE A 130 -0.44 6.22 42.22
CA PHE A 130 -0.59 7.61 41.82
C PHE A 130 -0.46 7.84 40.30
N TYR A 131 -0.23 6.78 39.49
CA TYR A 131 -0.32 6.78 38.03
C TYR A 131 -1.71 6.45 37.51
N GLU A 132 -2.61 5.88 38.34
CA GLU A 132 -3.93 5.45 37.94
C GLU A 132 -4.72 6.56 37.23
N ALA A 133 -4.72 7.79 37.73
CA ALA A 133 -5.46 8.89 37.12
C ALA A 133 -5.04 9.18 35.65
N ALA A 134 -3.74 9.03 35.36
CA ALA A 134 -3.26 9.20 33.99
C ALA A 134 -3.58 7.99 33.10
N LEU A 135 -3.61 6.79 33.67
CA LEU A 135 -4.04 5.58 32.94
C LEU A 135 -5.57 5.56 32.71
N ASP A 136 -6.36 6.08 33.64
CA ASP A 136 -7.82 6.21 33.46
C ASP A 136 -8.13 7.13 32.27
N ASP A 137 -7.37 8.22 32.09
CA ASP A 137 -7.47 9.11 30.95
C ASP A 137 -7.12 8.37 29.62
N ASP A 138 -6.03 7.59 29.62
CA ASP A 138 -5.63 6.77 28.48
C ASP A 138 -6.69 5.68 28.15
N ILE A 139 -7.34 5.10 29.18
CA ILE A 139 -8.44 4.13 29.01
C ILE A 139 -9.70 4.80 28.44
N LEU A 140 -9.97 6.05 28.81
CA LEU A 140 -11.06 6.80 28.18
C LEU A 140 -10.81 7.06 26.71
N LEU A 141 -9.59 7.43 26.33
CA LEU A 141 -9.18 7.52 24.93
C LEU A 141 -9.39 6.18 24.19
N LEU A 142 -8.93 5.06 24.78
CA LEU A 142 -9.12 3.74 24.20
C LEU A 142 -10.58 3.42 23.93
N ARG A 143 -11.48 3.69 24.87
CA ARG A 143 -12.93 3.46 24.71
C ARG A 143 -13.54 4.30 23.59
N ALA A 144 -13.12 5.56 23.49
CA ALA A 144 -13.57 6.43 22.40
C ALA A 144 -13.04 5.91 21.05
N ALA A 145 -11.78 5.47 21.01
CA ALA A 145 -11.16 4.86 19.82
C ALA A 145 -11.89 3.56 19.41
N GLU A 146 -12.23 2.68 20.37
CA GLU A 146 -13.02 1.46 20.13
C GLU A 146 -14.38 1.77 19.50
N THR A 147 -15.03 2.85 19.93
CA THR A 147 -16.31 3.27 19.38
C THR A 147 -16.15 3.75 17.93
N ALA A 148 -15.19 4.65 17.68
CA ALA A 148 -14.94 5.19 16.36
C ALA A 148 -14.56 4.09 15.35
N VAL A 149 -13.71 3.12 15.74
CA VAL A 149 -13.35 1.99 14.88
C VAL A 149 -14.55 1.07 14.61
N LYS A 150 -15.39 0.82 15.62
CA LYS A 150 -16.62 0.02 15.44
C LYS A 150 -17.59 0.66 14.47
N GLU A 151 -17.70 1.99 14.52
CA GLU A 151 -18.57 2.78 13.67
C GLU A 151 -17.93 3.09 12.30
N ARG A 152 -16.64 2.72 12.12
CA ARG A 152 -15.85 3.05 10.93
C ARG A 152 -15.82 4.55 10.63
N ASP A 153 -15.82 5.36 11.70
CA ASP A 153 -15.70 6.82 11.63
C ASP A 153 -14.22 7.22 11.47
N TYR A 154 -13.78 7.31 10.24
CA TYR A 154 -12.38 7.58 9.89
C TYR A 154 -11.93 8.96 10.39
N ASN A 155 -12.68 10.00 10.07
CA ASN A 155 -12.35 11.38 10.46
C ASN A 155 -12.42 11.55 11.98
N GLY A 156 -13.44 11.01 12.64
CA GLY A 156 -13.58 11.05 14.10
C GLY A 156 -12.44 10.30 14.80
N PHE A 157 -12.04 9.13 14.31
CA PHE A 157 -10.89 8.38 14.83
C PHE A 157 -9.57 9.15 14.65
N SER A 158 -9.34 9.71 13.46
CA SER A 158 -8.17 10.54 13.16
C SER A 158 -8.08 11.77 14.08
N GLU A 159 -9.17 12.51 14.23
CA GLU A 159 -9.23 13.68 15.10
C GLU A 159 -9.02 13.33 16.56
N LEU A 160 -9.62 12.23 17.02
CA LEU A 160 -9.47 11.74 18.38
C LEU A 160 -8.01 11.50 18.74
N LEU A 161 -7.26 10.80 17.88
CA LEU A 161 -5.86 10.48 18.12
C LEU A 161 -4.95 11.71 17.99
N LYS A 162 -5.15 12.54 16.98
CA LYS A 162 -4.33 13.75 16.75
C LYS A 162 -4.48 14.81 17.85
N ASN A 163 -5.70 14.97 18.36
CA ASN A 163 -6.01 16.05 19.31
C ASN A 163 -5.88 15.63 20.77
N HIS A 164 -5.70 14.33 21.07
CA HIS A 164 -5.58 13.85 22.43
C HIS A 164 -4.33 14.38 23.12
N LYS A 165 -4.52 14.92 24.33
CA LYS A 165 -3.43 15.40 25.16
C LYS A 165 -3.26 14.46 26.35
N TYR A 166 -2.24 13.62 26.26
CA TYR A 166 -1.92 12.67 27.32
C TYR A 166 -1.65 13.35 28.65
N ALA A 167 -2.35 12.93 29.69
CA ALA A 167 -2.09 13.40 31.05
C ALA A 167 -0.66 13.06 31.49
N ARG A 168 -0.03 13.94 32.26
CA ARG A 168 1.32 13.71 32.81
C ARG A 168 1.24 12.71 33.95
N LEU A 169 2.17 11.76 33.98
CA LEU A 169 2.35 10.90 35.14
C LEU A 169 2.73 11.75 36.39
N SER A 170 2.19 11.37 37.54
CA SER A 170 2.44 12.05 38.78
C SER A 170 3.95 12.04 39.13
N THR A 171 4.47 13.16 39.62
CA THR A 171 5.83 13.28 40.10
C THR A 171 5.95 12.97 41.61
N LYS A 172 4.87 12.42 42.22
CA LYS A 172 4.85 12.06 43.64
C LYS A 172 5.99 11.09 43.97
N LYS A 173 6.69 11.38 45.07
CA LYS A 173 7.71 10.49 45.64
C LYS A 173 7.11 9.75 46.82
N ASP A 174 7.11 8.44 46.73
CA ASP A 174 6.63 7.57 47.79
C ASP A 174 7.61 6.37 47.92
N LEU A 175 8.26 6.25 49.05
CA LEU A 175 9.29 5.23 49.30
C LEU A 175 8.70 3.82 49.41
N SER A 176 7.38 3.69 49.57
CA SER A 176 6.70 2.40 49.60
C SER A 176 6.48 1.83 48.21
N VAL A 177 6.70 2.63 47.16
CA VAL A 177 6.47 2.25 45.74
C VAL A 177 7.78 1.77 45.15
N ASP A 178 7.70 0.62 44.47
CA ASP A 178 8.82 0.02 43.77
C ASP A 178 9.17 0.80 42.47
N GLU A 179 10.44 1.16 42.35
CA GLU A 179 10.94 1.90 41.18
C GLU A 179 10.88 1.07 39.89
N GLU A 180 11.09 -0.26 39.95
CA GLU A 180 10.98 -1.11 38.80
C GLU A 180 9.52 -1.15 38.24
N LYS A 181 8.55 -1.18 39.14
CA LYS A 181 7.12 -1.11 38.76
C LYS A 181 6.75 0.23 38.11
N LYS A 182 7.35 1.35 38.61
CA LYS A 182 7.17 2.65 37.95
C LYS A 182 7.70 2.64 36.52
N ILE A 183 8.88 2.07 36.31
CA ILE A 183 9.48 1.95 34.96
C ILE A 183 8.61 1.08 34.08
N GLN A 184 8.19 -0.08 34.56
CA GLN A 184 7.32 -1.00 33.80
C GLN A 184 6.01 -0.34 33.37
N VAL A 185 5.32 0.37 34.26
CA VAL A 185 4.08 1.10 33.92
C VAL A 185 4.34 2.18 32.88
N LYS A 186 5.44 2.92 33.03
CA LYS A 186 5.81 3.94 32.06
C LYS A 186 6.09 3.34 30.68
N ASP A 187 6.87 2.26 30.61
CA ASP A 187 7.24 1.60 29.36
C ASP A 187 6.00 1.01 28.64
N LEU A 188 5.07 0.38 29.38
CA LEU A 188 3.82 -0.11 28.85
C LEU A 188 2.95 1.03 28.26
N ARG A 189 2.86 2.14 29.01
CA ARG A 189 2.13 3.32 28.57
C ARG A 189 2.76 3.97 27.35
N ASP A 190 4.08 4.11 27.32
CA ASP A 190 4.82 4.71 26.22
C ASP A 190 4.73 3.80 24.96
N SER A 191 4.72 2.48 25.12
CA SER A 191 4.45 1.52 24.04
C SER A 191 3.04 1.69 23.48
N ALA A 192 2.01 1.84 24.32
CA ALA A 192 0.64 2.10 23.87
C ALA A 192 0.52 3.41 23.08
N LYS A 193 1.19 4.47 23.52
CA LYS A 193 1.25 5.74 22.78
C LYS A 193 2.00 5.59 21.45
N GLY A 194 3.06 4.79 21.43
CA GLY A 194 3.82 4.47 20.21
C GLY A 194 2.92 3.85 19.15
N LEU A 195 2.07 2.87 19.51
CA LEU A 195 1.10 2.26 18.60
C LEU A 195 0.10 3.29 18.04
N TRP A 196 -0.45 4.18 18.87
CA TRP A 196 -1.34 5.23 18.42
C TRP A 196 -0.66 6.20 17.44
N ASN A 197 0.57 6.60 17.73
CA ASN A 197 1.33 7.50 16.85
C ASN A 197 1.64 6.84 15.51
N GLU A 198 2.12 5.59 15.53
CA GLU A 198 2.41 4.83 14.32
C GLU A 198 1.16 4.67 13.44
N LEU A 199 0.03 4.30 14.06
CA LEU A 199 -1.23 4.16 13.35
C LEU A 199 -1.69 5.48 12.72
N THR A 200 -1.58 6.58 13.49
CA THR A 200 -1.96 7.92 13.04
C THR A 200 -1.08 8.40 11.89
N GLU A 201 0.23 8.28 12.03
CA GLU A 201 1.20 8.73 11.02
C GLU A 201 1.07 7.92 9.72
N LYS A 202 0.78 6.64 9.83
CA LYS A 202 0.76 5.74 8.69
C LYS A 202 -0.57 5.77 7.92
N TYR A 203 -1.70 5.81 8.62
CA TYR A 203 -3.00 5.57 8.02
C TYR A 203 -4.03 6.67 8.25
N PHE A 204 -3.95 7.45 9.34
CA PHE A 204 -4.95 8.43 9.72
C PHE A 204 -4.40 9.87 9.74
N ASN A 205 -3.41 10.16 8.90
CA ASN A 205 -2.77 11.47 8.84
C ASN A 205 -3.50 12.49 7.94
N GLN A 206 -4.43 12.04 7.10
CA GLN A 206 -5.24 12.86 6.20
C GLN A 206 -6.73 12.79 6.58
N THR A 207 -7.57 13.60 5.95
CA THR A 207 -9.04 13.46 6.02
C THR A 207 -9.53 12.64 4.83
N GLU A 208 -10.75 12.08 4.93
CA GLU A 208 -11.35 11.33 3.82
C GLU A 208 -11.53 12.19 2.57
N GLU A 209 -11.88 13.48 2.74
CA GLU A 209 -12.02 14.41 1.61
C GLU A 209 -10.70 14.60 0.87
N LEU A 210 -9.59 14.72 1.61
CA LEU A 210 -8.27 14.90 1.02
C LEU A 210 -7.76 13.61 0.36
N ILE A 211 -8.10 12.45 0.94
CA ILE A 211 -7.81 11.15 0.31
C ILE A 211 -8.54 11.05 -1.02
N LEU A 212 -9.83 11.36 -1.05
CA LEU A 212 -10.63 11.35 -2.27
C LEU A 212 -10.06 12.30 -3.33
N GLU A 213 -9.69 13.52 -2.94
CA GLU A 213 -9.07 14.49 -3.84
C GLU A 213 -7.79 13.94 -4.46
N TYR A 214 -6.93 13.29 -3.66
CA TYR A 214 -5.68 12.69 -4.16
C TYR A 214 -5.95 11.50 -5.09
N LEU A 215 -6.90 10.63 -4.79
CA LEU A 215 -7.26 9.52 -5.66
C LEU A 215 -7.76 10.03 -7.02
N GLN A 216 -8.65 11.02 -7.01
CA GLN A 216 -9.17 11.64 -8.24
C GLN A 216 -8.06 12.35 -9.04
N TYR A 217 -7.14 13.01 -8.36
CA TYR A 217 -6.00 13.65 -9.01
C TYR A 217 -5.04 12.63 -9.65
N CYS A 218 -4.77 11.52 -8.97
CA CYS A 218 -3.86 10.48 -9.44
C CYS A 218 -4.46 9.58 -10.52
N ARG A 219 -5.77 9.56 -10.72
CA ARG A 219 -6.45 8.67 -11.68
C ARG A 219 -5.87 8.77 -13.08
N ARG A 220 -5.83 9.98 -13.67
CA ARG A 220 -5.29 10.17 -15.01
C ARG A 220 -3.84 9.78 -15.19
N PRO A 221 -2.91 10.19 -14.32
CA PRO A 221 -1.53 9.71 -14.35
C PRO A 221 -1.43 8.18 -14.29
N MET A 222 -2.21 7.51 -13.44
CA MET A 222 -2.18 6.05 -13.31
C MET A 222 -2.73 5.35 -14.55
N GLU A 223 -3.82 5.85 -15.11
CA GLU A 223 -4.30 5.37 -16.41
C GLU A 223 -3.25 5.55 -17.52
N GLY A 224 -2.53 6.68 -17.52
CA GLY A 224 -1.43 6.93 -18.46
C GLY A 224 -0.26 5.96 -18.27
N LEU A 225 0.08 5.64 -17.01
CA LEU A 225 1.10 4.65 -16.69
C LEU A 225 0.70 3.26 -17.17
N ALA A 226 -0.54 2.84 -16.91
CA ALA A 226 -1.05 1.56 -17.37
C ALA A 226 -1.02 1.45 -18.90
N GLU A 227 -1.55 2.46 -19.61
CA GLU A 227 -1.58 2.47 -21.08
C GLU A 227 -0.17 2.38 -21.70
N VAL A 228 0.80 3.13 -21.19
CA VAL A 228 2.17 3.09 -21.72
C VAL A 228 2.90 1.80 -21.33
N THR A 229 2.58 1.21 -20.17
CA THR A 229 3.13 -0.08 -19.76
C THR A 229 2.63 -1.21 -20.64
N LEU A 230 1.33 -1.25 -20.99
CA LEU A 230 0.79 -2.21 -21.93
C LEU A 230 1.40 -2.07 -23.32
N GLN A 231 1.59 -0.82 -23.80
CA GLN A 231 2.29 -0.57 -25.07
C GLN A 231 3.74 -1.07 -25.03
N TYR A 232 4.42 -0.86 -23.91
CA TYR A 232 5.78 -1.38 -23.72
C TYR A 232 5.79 -2.92 -23.73
N LYS A 233 4.84 -3.57 -23.03
CA LYS A 233 4.68 -5.04 -22.99
C LYS A 233 4.56 -5.62 -24.40
N ASP A 234 3.64 -5.06 -25.20
CA ASP A 234 3.38 -5.52 -26.55
C ASP A 234 4.58 -5.28 -27.48
N ALA A 235 5.17 -4.08 -27.46
CA ALA A 235 6.34 -3.75 -28.26
C ALA A 235 7.55 -4.62 -27.90
N PHE A 236 7.75 -4.95 -26.61
CA PHE A 236 8.84 -5.80 -26.17
C PHE A 236 8.62 -7.26 -26.60
N ALA A 237 7.38 -7.78 -26.49
CA ALA A 237 7.01 -9.11 -26.98
C ALA A 237 7.23 -9.22 -28.49
N ASP A 238 6.78 -8.22 -29.28
CA ASP A 238 6.96 -8.18 -30.72
C ASP A 238 8.45 -8.15 -31.11
N ARG A 239 9.26 -7.34 -30.42
CA ARG A 239 10.68 -7.25 -30.69
C ARG A 239 11.41 -8.56 -30.37
N LYS A 240 11.04 -9.27 -29.29
CA LYS A 240 11.57 -10.62 -28.98
C LYS A 240 11.17 -11.61 -30.08
N ARG A 241 9.93 -11.55 -30.56
CA ARG A 241 9.45 -12.41 -31.66
C ARG A 241 10.20 -12.15 -32.96
N GLU A 242 10.44 -10.89 -33.35
CA GLU A 242 11.22 -10.53 -34.54
C GLU A 242 12.64 -11.09 -34.51
N GLN A 243 13.23 -11.19 -33.32
CA GLN A 243 14.60 -11.71 -33.12
C GLN A 243 14.64 -13.21 -32.83
N ASN A 244 13.51 -13.90 -32.82
CA ASN A 244 13.39 -15.31 -32.44
C ASN A 244 14.00 -15.63 -31.07
N ILE A 245 13.79 -14.77 -30.10
CA ILE A 245 14.29 -14.94 -28.72
C ILE A 245 13.13 -14.99 -27.73
N LEU A 246 13.35 -15.73 -26.65
CA LEU A 246 12.43 -15.81 -25.51
C LEU A 246 13.22 -15.59 -24.22
N ASP A 247 12.56 -14.99 -23.24
CA ASP A 247 13.03 -14.99 -21.84
C ASP A 247 12.28 -16.07 -21.02
N PHE A 248 12.64 -16.19 -19.75
CA PHE A 248 12.01 -17.17 -18.86
C PHE A 248 10.53 -16.84 -18.61
N THR A 249 10.20 -15.56 -18.53
CA THR A 249 8.83 -15.10 -18.32
C THR A 249 7.92 -15.47 -19.50
N ASP A 250 8.42 -15.38 -20.74
CA ASP A 250 7.66 -15.85 -21.92
C ASP A 250 7.37 -17.34 -21.81
N MET A 251 8.35 -18.15 -21.38
CA MET A 251 8.16 -19.60 -21.23
C MET A 251 7.13 -19.93 -20.15
N GLU A 252 7.10 -19.17 -19.05
CA GLU A 252 6.11 -19.31 -17.98
C GLU A 252 4.70 -18.99 -18.50
N HIS A 253 4.53 -17.87 -19.22
CA HIS A 253 3.25 -17.50 -19.80
C HIS A 253 2.78 -18.50 -20.87
N PHE A 254 3.65 -18.99 -21.74
CA PHE A 254 3.27 -20.05 -22.67
C PHE A 254 2.88 -21.35 -21.97
N ALA A 255 3.52 -21.69 -20.85
CA ALA A 255 3.11 -22.84 -20.07
C ALA A 255 1.72 -22.62 -19.43
N LEU A 256 1.42 -21.41 -18.96
CA LEU A 256 0.09 -21.06 -18.45
C LEU A 256 -0.96 -21.14 -19.56
N ASP A 257 -0.70 -20.60 -20.75
CA ASP A 257 -1.59 -20.67 -21.91
C ASP A 257 -1.92 -22.11 -22.35
N ILE A 258 -0.98 -23.05 -22.13
CA ILE A 258 -1.21 -24.48 -22.40
C ILE A 258 -2.01 -25.14 -21.28
N LEU A 259 -1.72 -24.81 -20.04
CA LEU A 259 -2.23 -25.51 -18.85
C LEU A 259 -3.54 -24.95 -18.32
N MET A 260 -3.88 -23.73 -18.70
CA MET A 260 -5.05 -23.03 -18.19
C MET A 260 -5.96 -22.59 -19.32
N HIS A 261 -7.26 -22.78 -19.10
CA HIS A 261 -8.29 -22.23 -19.98
C HIS A 261 -9.15 -21.27 -19.17
N LYS A 262 -9.30 -20.05 -19.68
CA LYS A 262 -10.12 -19.01 -19.05
C LYS A 262 -11.39 -18.78 -19.87
N GLU A 263 -12.56 -18.92 -19.22
CA GLU A 263 -13.86 -18.52 -19.74
C GLU A 263 -14.49 -17.50 -18.79
N GLY A 264 -14.46 -16.22 -19.15
CA GLY A 264 -14.87 -15.14 -18.26
C GLY A 264 -14.00 -15.15 -17.00
N ASP A 265 -14.62 -15.13 -15.81
CA ASP A 265 -13.90 -15.15 -14.51
C ASP A 265 -13.51 -16.56 -14.02
N THR A 266 -13.82 -17.59 -14.81
CA THR A 266 -13.55 -18.97 -14.42
C THR A 266 -12.28 -19.48 -15.09
N ILE A 267 -11.30 -19.89 -14.27
CA ILE A 267 -10.06 -20.52 -14.71
C ILE A 267 -10.17 -22.03 -14.48
N THR A 268 -9.97 -22.82 -15.53
CA THR A 268 -9.97 -24.28 -15.46
C THR A 268 -8.67 -24.85 -16.02
N PRO A 269 -8.18 -25.98 -15.49
CA PRO A 269 -7.09 -26.71 -16.13
C PRO A 269 -7.51 -27.16 -17.54
N SER A 270 -6.57 -27.08 -18.51
CA SER A 270 -6.78 -27.56 -19.88
C SER A 270 -6.82 -29.07 -19.98
#